data_d8c14af89c9f2669a8c1fdf3518ed954
#
_entry.id   d8c14af89c9f2669a8c1fdf3518ed954
#
_cell.length_a   1.000
_cell.length_b   1.000
_cell.length_c   1.000
_cell.angle_alpha   90.00
_cell.angle_beta   90.00
_cell.angle_gamma   90.00
#
_symmetry.space_group_name_H-M   'P 1'
#
loop_
_entity.id
_entity.type
_entity.pdbx_description
1 polymer ?
#
loop_
_entity_poly.entity_id
_entity_poly.type
_entity_poly.pdbx_seq_one_letter_code
_entity_poly.pdbx_strand_id
1 'polypeptide(L)'
;MYSEITKSIRVTVVPAFLDEHSSPEDDKYVWAYEVRIENLGEETVQLINRYWSITNSLGQTQTVRGPGVVGEQPILKPGEYFEYTSGTPLSTPSGLMMGTYQMENNDGKLFDVSIPAFSLDSPQQSMRVN
;
A
#
# COMPACT_ATOMS: atom_id res chain seq x y z
N MET A 1 -8.32 9.12 -1.77
CA MET A 1 -7.74 8.26 -2.81
C MET A 1 -6.39 8.79 -3.25
N TYR A 2 -5.40 7.91 -3.30
CA TYR A 2 -4.03 8.25 -3.67
C TYR A 2 -3.66 7.46 -4.91
N SER A 3 -2.96 8.08 -5.84
CA SER A 3 -2.60 7.42 -7.10
C SER A 3 -1.25 7.91 -7.61
N GLU A 4 -0.50 7.02 -8.22
CA GLU A 4 0.79 7.33 -8.83
C GLU A 4 1.04 6.41 -10.00
N ILE A 5 1.66 6.93 -11.06
CA ILE A 5 2.02 6.15 -12.25
C ILE A 5 3.54 6.09 -12.34
N THR A 6 4.08 4.87 -12.42
CA THR A 6 5.50 4.62 -12.64
C THR A 6 5.62 3.67 -13.82
N LYS A 7 6.36 4.06 -14.85
CA LYS A 7 6.61 3.21 -16.03
C LYS A 7 5.33 2.58 -16.59
N SER A 8 4.29 3.38 -16.71
CA SER A 8 2.97 3.01 -17.23
C SER A 8 2.18 2.06 -16.32
N ILE A 9 2.60 1.89 -15.08
CA ILE A 9 1.83 1.13 -14.09
C ILE A 9 1.22 2.12 -13.11
N ARG A 10 -0.10 2.12 -12.99
CA ARG A 10 -0.81 2.98 -12.04
C ARG A 10 -1.16 2.20 -10.79
N VAL A 11 -0.75 2.72 -9.64
CA VAL A 11 -1.13 2.18 -8.33
C VAL A 11 -2.05 3.18 -7.65
N THR A 12 -3.23 2.71 -7.27
CA THR A 12 -4.22 3.52 -6.56
C THR A 12 -4.47 2.89 -5.20
N VAL A 13 -4.46 3.70 -4.15
CA VAL A 13 -4.67 3.23 -2.77
C VAL A 13 -5.82 4.00 -2.13
N VAL A 14 -6.72 3.27 -1.48
CA VAL A 14 -7.82 3.84 -0.70
C VAL A 14 -7.73 3.28 0.72
N PRO A 15 -7.22 4.06 1.69
CA PRO A 15 -7.16 3.61 3.08
C PRO A 15 -8.51 3.81 3.77
N ALA A 16 -8.78 2.95 4.76
CA ALA A 16 -9.99 3.05 5.57
C ALA A 16 -9.67 2.66 7.00
N PHE A 17 -10.05 3.51 7.95
CA PHE A 17 -9.90 3.22 9.37
C PHE A 17 -10.95 2.19 9.79
N LEU A 18 -10.52 1.14 10.50
CA LEU A 18 -11.40 0.08 10.98
C LEU A 18 -11.70 0.31 12.47
N ASP A 19 -12.74 1.09 12.73
CA ASP A 19 -13.12 1.43 14.09
C ASP A 19 -13.44 0.18 14.93
N GLU A 20 -14.13 -0.78 14.36
CA GLU A 20 -14.53 -2.01 15.04
C GLU A 20 -13.36 -2.90 15.45
N HIS A 21 -12.23 -2.77 14.74
CA HIS A 21 -11.02 -3.56 15.01
C HIS A 21 -10.00 -2.78 15.82
N SER A 22 -10.29 -1.53 16.12
CA SER A 22 -9.37 -0.64 16.82
C SER A 22 -9.72 -0.53 18.28
N SER A 23 -8.70 -0.25 19.10
CA SER A 23 -8.86 -0.02 20.53
C SER A 23 -7.91 1.11 20.93
N PRO A 24 -8.33 2.37 20.78
CA PRO A 24 -7.47 3.52 21.12
C PRO A 24 -6.98 3.50 22.56
N GLU A 25 -7.77 2.93 23.46
CA GLU A 25 -7.40 2.81 24.88
C GLU A 25 -6.17 1.91 25.06
N ASP A 26 -5.96 0.98 24.13
CA ASP A 26 -4.81 0.07 24.14
C ASP A 26 -3.77 0.46 23.11
N ASP A 27 -3.82 1.69 22.60
CA ASP A 27 -2.93 2.18 21.54
C ASP A 27 -2.96 1.29 20.31
N LYS A 28 -4.15 0.86 19.92
CA LYS A 28 -4.33 -0.02 18.77
C LYS A 28 -5.26 0.65 17.75
N TYR A 29 -4.68 0.96 16.59
CA TYR A 29 -5.38 1.60 15.49
C TYR A 29 -5.21 0.72 14.26
N VAL A 30 -6.32 0.16 13.76
CA VAL A 30 -6.27 -0.80 12.65
C VAL A 30 -6.85 -0.17 11.39
N TRP A 31 -6.11 -0.34 10.30
CA TRP A 31 -6.45 0.22 9.00
C TRP A 31 -6.57 -0.88 7.96
N ALA A 32 -7.52 -0.73 7.06
CA ALA A 32 -7.54 -1.47 5.80
C ALA A 32 -7.06 -0.53 4.70
N TYR A 33 -6.46 -1.09 3.67
CA TYR A 33 -6.16 -0.34 2.46
C TYR A 33 -6.46 -1.20 1.25
N GLU A 34 -7.21 -0.61 0.31
CA GLU A 34 -7.54 -1.25 -0.95
C GLU A 34 -6.60 -0.73 -2.00
N VAL A 35 -5.98 -1.64 -2.76
CA VAL A 35 -5.01 -1.29 -3.78
C VAL A 35 -5.48 -1.80 -5.12
N ARG A 36 -5.34 -0.96 -6.14
CA ARG A 36 -5.59 -1.32 -7.53
C ARG A 36 -4.32 -1.05 -8.32
N ILE A 37 -3.84 -2.07 -9.01
CA ILE A 37 -2.63 -2.01 -9.83
C ILE A 37 -3.06 -2.21 -11.28
N GLU A 38 -2.82 -1.20 -12.13
CA GLU A 38 -3.26 -1.22 -13.52
C GLU A 38 -2.09 -1.14 -14.47
N ASN A 39 -2.07 -2.02 -15.46
CA ASN A 39 -1.08 -1.96 -16.53
C ASN A 39 -1.59 -1.10 -17.68
N LEU A 40 -1.10 0.14 -17.76
CA LEU A 40 -1.45 1.09 -18.81
C LEU A 40 -0.45 1.07 -19.97
N GLY A 41 0.54 0.19 -19.90
CA GLY A 41 1.59 0.09 -20.90
C GLY A 41 1.28 -0.90 -22.00
N GLU A 42 2.31 -1.23 -22.77
CA GLU A 42 2.19 -2.11 -23.93
C GLU A 42 2.82 -3.49 -23.71
N GLU A 43 3.49 -3.69 -22.58
CA GLU A 43 4.13 -4.96 -22.23
C GLU A 43 3.40 -5.66 -21.09
N THR A 44 3.43 -6.98 -21.10
CA THR A 44 2.95 -7.77 -19.96
C THR A 44 3.96 -7.68 -18.84
N VAL A 45 3.48 -7.49 -17.61
CA VAL A 45 4.34 -7.42 -16.42
C VAL A 45 3.83 -8.37 -15.35
N GLN A 46 4.72 -8.77 -14.46
CA GLN A 46 4.35 -9.62 -13.30
C GLN A 46 4.84 -8.96 -12.03
N LEU A 47 3.98 -8.88 -11.03
CA LEU A 47 4.36 -8.42 -9.70
C LEU A 47 5.12 -9.54 -9.00
N ILE A 48 6.36 -9.27 -8.60
CA ILE A 48 7.23 -10.28 -7.98
C ILE A 48 7.32 -10.10 -6.47
N ASN A 49 7.67 -8.88 -6.02
CA ASN A 49 7.87 -8.60 -4.60
C ASN A 49 7.19 -7.31 -4.18
N ARG A 50 6.89 -7.21 -2.88
CA ARG A 50 6.39 -5.98 -2.28
C ARG A 50 7.33 -5.49 -1.21
N TYR A 51 7.39 -4.18 -1.04
CA TYR A 51 8.11 -3.52 0.03
C TYR A 51 7.22 -2.41 0.60
N TRP A 52 7.02 -2.42 1.91
CA TRP A 52 6.27 -1.38 2.62
C TRP A 52 7.12 -0.74 3.71
N SER A 53 6.94 0.55 3.88
CA SER A 53 7.51 1.32 4.97
C SER A 53 6.35 2.03 5.68
N ILE A 54 6.20 1.76 6.97
CA ILE A 54 5.10 2.27 7.78
C ILE A 54 5.70 3.06 8.93
N THR A 55 5.43 4.35 8.99
CA THR A 55 5.96 5.24 10.03
C THR A 55 4.83 5.78 10.88
N ASN A 56 4.92 5.62 12.21
CA ASN A 56 3.92 6.13 13.12
C ASN A 56 4.20 7.59 13.49
N SER A 57 3.32 8.21 14.27
CA SER A 57 3.44 9.63 14.63
C SER A 57 4.60 9.92 15.59
N LEU A 58 5.22 8.89 16.14
CA LEU A 58 6.42 9.04 16.98
C LEU A 58 7.70 8.92 16.15
N GLY A 59 7.59 8.78 14.83
CA GLY A 59 8.75 8.65 13.96
C GLY A 59 9.33 7.25 13.89
N GLN A 60 8.67 6.27 14.47
CA GLN A 60 9.12 4.88 14.42
C GLN A 60 8.70 4.25 13.10
N THR A 61 9.64 3.63 12.41
CA THR A 61 9.40 3.02 11.10
C THR A 61 9.53 1.51 11.16
N GLN A 62 8.53 0.84 10.58
CA GLN A 62 8.52 -0.60 10.40
C GLN A 62 8.54 -0.89 8.90
N THR A 63 9.34 -1.87 8.49
CA THR A 63 9.39 -2.28 7.09
C THR A 63 8.88 -3.71 6.93
N VAL A 64 8.20 -3.95 5.81
CA VAL A 64 7.66 -5.26 5.48
C VAL A 64 8.09 -5.59 4.05
N ARG A 65 8.72 -6.76 3.86
CA ARG A 65 9.15 -7.23 2.55
C ARG A 65 8.65 -8.66 2.36
N GLY A 66 8.29 -8.99 1.14
CA GLY A 66 7.89 -10.35 0.84
C GLY A 66 7.49 -10.53 -0.62
N PRO A 67 7.33 -11.79 -1.05
CA PRO A 67 6.89 -12.07 -2.42
C PRO A 67 5.40 -11.80 -2.58
N GLY A 68 5.05 -11.22 -3.70
CA GLY A 68 3.66 -11.03 -4.11
C GLY A 68 2.83 -10.15 -3.20
N VAL A 69 1.53 -10.21 -3.39
CA VAL A 69 0.51 -9.52 -2.59
C VAL A 69 -0.61 -10.52 -2.30
N VAL A 70 -1.03 -10.61 -1.04
CA VAL A 70 -2.05 -11.55 -0.54
C VAL A 70 -1.89 -12.97 -1.13
N GLY A 71 -0.66 -13.44 -1.18
CA GLY A 71 -0.35 -14.80 -1.66
C GLY A 71 -0.28 -14.95 -3.17
N GLU A 72 -0.33 -13.87 -3.94
CA GLU A 72 -0.33 -13.94 -5.39
C GLU A 72 0.76 -13.07 -6.02
N GLN A 73 1.23 -13.51 -7.19
CA GLN A 73 2.15 -12.74 -8.03
C GLN A 73 1.46 -12.51 -9.37
N PRO A 74 0.51 -11.56 -9.43
CA PRO A 74 -0.34 -11.42 -10.61
C PRO A 74 0.44 -11.02 -11.85
N ILE A 75 0.03 -11.61 -12.99
CA ILE A 75 0.54 -11.28 -14.31
C ILE A 75 -0.50 -10.35 -14.93
N LEU A 76 -0.07 -9.18 -15.38
CA LEU A 76 -0.96 -8.17 -15.96
C LEU A 76 -0.58 -7.91 -17.40
N LYS A 77 -1.48 -8.27 -18.32
CA LYS A 77 -1.35 -7.91 -19.72
C LYS A 77 -1.75 -6.43 -19.89
N PRO A 78 -1.38 -5.80 -21.00
CA PRO A 78 -1.83 -4.41 -21.26
C PRO A 78 -3.35 -4.27 -21.07
N GLY A 79 -3.74 -3.27 -20.27
CA GLY A 79 -5.15 -3.00 -19.97
C GLY A 79 -5.72 -3.80 -18.80
N GLU A 80 -4.99 -4.75 -18.27
CA GLU A 80 -5.46 -5.54 -17.14
C GLU A 80 -5.12 -4.88 -15.81
N TYR A 81 -5.85 -5.25 -14.77
CA TYR A 81 -5.60 -4.75 -13.43
C TYR A 81 -5.78 -5.84 -12.39
N PHE A 82 -5.21 -5.62 -11.21
CA PHE A 82 -5.37 -6.48 -10.05
C PHE A 82 -5.75 -5.63 -8.85
N GLU A 83 -6.74 -6.08 -8.08
CA GLU A 83 -7.18 -5.39 -6.87
C GLU A 83 -7.05 -6.32 -5.67
N TYR A 84 -6.63 -5.76 -4.55
CA TYR A 84 -6.60 -6.50 -3.30
C TYR A 84 -6.80 -5.56 -2.12
N THR A 85 -7.19 -6.11 -0.99
CA THR A 85 -7.34 -5.38 0.26
C THR A 85 -6.47 -6.05 1.31
N SER A 86 -5.74 -5.26 2.06
CA SER A 86 -4.93 -5.74 3.17
C SER A 86 -5.10 -4.80 4.35
N GLY A 87 -4.41 -5.08 5.44
CA GLY A 87 -4.54 -4.26 6.63
C GLY A 87 -3.23 -4.07 7.34
N THR A 88 -3.19 -3.07 8.21
CA THR A 88 -2.04 -2.78 9.04
C THR A 88 -2.48 -2.21 10.38
N PRO A 89 -1.83 -2.61 11.48
CA PRO A 89 -2.04 -1.95 12.77
C PRO A 89 -1.04 -0.81 12.94
N LEU A 90 -1.46 0.22 13.69
CA LEU A 90 -0.58 1.28 14.17
C LEU A 90 -0.72 1.38 15.68
N SER A 91 0.36 1.77 16.35
CA SER A 91 0.33 2.02 17.80
C SER A 91 0.03 3.48 18.13
N THR A 92 -0.15 4.32 17.13
CA THR A 92 -0.44 5.76 17.31
C THR A 92 -1.64 6.14 16.44
N PRO A 93 -2.31 7.28 16.77
CA PRO A 93 -3.52 7.70 16.03
C PRO A 93 -3.29 8.04 14.56
N SER A 94 -2.05 8.30 14.17
CA SER A 94 -1.74 8.64 12.79
C SER A 94 -0.43 8.02 12.35
N GLY A 95 -0.23 7.97 11.04
CA GLY A 95 0.99 7.44 10.45
C GLY A 95 1.06 7.71 8.97
N LEU A 96 2.10 7.19 8.36
CA LEU A 96 2.37 7.33 6.93
C LEU A 96 2.82 5.99 6.38
N MET A 97 2.25 5.59 5.25
CA MET A 97 2.68 4.39 4.52
C MET A 97 3.21 4.78 3.15
N MET A 98 4.26 4.09 2.74
CA MET A 98 4.79 4.19 1.39
C MET A 98 5.48 2.87 1.04
N GLY A 99 5.75 2.66 -0.22
CA GLY A 99 6.42 1.44 -0.62
C GLY A 99 6.64 1.32 -2.11
N THR A 100 7.05 0.13 -2.51
CA THR A 100 7.29 -0.19 -3.92
C THR A 100 6.85 -1.61 -4.21
N TYR A 101 6.48 -1.86 -5.46
CA TYR A 101 6.36 -3.20 -6.01
C TYR A 101 7.51 -3.42 -6.98
N GLN A 102 8.18 -4.56 -6.85
CA GLN A 102 9.15 -4.99 -7.84
C GLN A 102 8.40 -5.82 -8.88
N MET A 103 8.54 -5.42 -10.13
CA MET A 103 7.89 -6.08 -11.26
C MET A 103 8.91 -6.60 -12.26
N GLU A 104 8.47 -7.56 -13.07
CA GLU A 104 9.28 -8.16 -14.13
C GLU A 104 8.53 -8.01 -15.44
N ASN A 105 9.25 -7.57 -16.49
CA ASN A 105 8.66 -7.44 -17.82
C ASN A 105 8.88 -8.73 -18.65
N ASN A 106 8.42 -8.72 -19.91
CA ASN A 106 8.52 -9.87 -20.80
C ASN A 106 9.97 -10.33 -21.07
N ASP A 107 10.93 -9.42 -20.93
CA ASP A 107 12.35 -9.74 -21.16
C ASP A 107 13.06 -10.23 -19.89
N GLY A 108 12.30 -10.46 -18.81
CA GLY A 108 12.87 -10.86 -17.53
C GLY A 108 13.55 -9.74 -16.79
N LYS A 109 13.34 -8.49 -17.19
CA LYS A 109 13.96 -7.34 -16.55
C LYS A 109 13.13 -6.86 -15.37
N LEU A 110 13.77 -6.69 -14.22
CA LEU A 110 13.13 -6.20 -13.01
C LEU A 110 13.12 -4.67 -12.97
N PHE A 111 12.03 -4.13 -12.46
CA PHE A 111 11.91 -2.68 -12.25
C PHE A 111 10.99 -2.40 -11.07
N ASP A 112 11.17 -1.23 -10.47
CA ASP A 112 10.36 -0.82 -9.31
C ASP A 112 9.24 0.11 -9.72
N VAL A 113 8.06 -0.10 -9.12
CA VAL A 113 6.89 0.74 -9.29
C VAL A 113 6.56 1.33 -7.92
N SER A 114 6.44 2.65 -7.85
CA SER A 114 6.13 3.34 -6.60
C SER A 114 4.68 3.14 -6.20
N ILE A 115 4.48 2.82 -4.91
CA ILE A 115 3.16 2.91 -4.29
C ILE A 115 3.07 4.34 -3.77
N PRO A 116 1.98 5.09 -4.08
CA PRO A 116 1.88 6.46 -3.60
C PRO A 116 1.91 6.49 -2.07
N ALA A 117 2.63 7.44 -1.50
CA ALA A 117 2.62 7.64 -0.06
C ALA A 117 1.23 8.09 0.37
N PHE A 118 0.73 7.54 1.46
CA PHE A 118 -0.59 7.93 1.96
C PHE A 118 -0.60 8.02 3.49
N SER A 119 -1.46 8.93 3.97
CA SER A 119 -1.60 9.19 5.39
C SER A 119 -2.62 8.25 6.01
N LEU A 120 -2.37 7.87 7.25
CA LEU A 120 -3.29 7.12 8.09
C LEU A 120 -3.65 8.03 9.27
N ASP A 121 -4.76 8.76 9.15
CA ASP A 121 -5.21 9.69 10.18
C ASP A 121 -6.53 9.22 10.76
N SER A 122 -6.49 8.71 11.98
CA SER A 122 -7.70 8.20 12.63
C SER A 122 -8.57 9.35 13.15
N PRO A 123 -9.86 9.10 13.45
CA PRO A 123 -10.72 10.11 14.05
C PRO A 123 -10.17 10.64 15.37
N GLN A 124 -9.46 9.82 16.14
CA GLN A 124 -8.85 10.25 17.39
C GLN A 124 -7.79 11.33 17.17
N GLN A 125 -7.05 11.23 16.07
CA GLN A 125 -6.06 12.25 15.71
C GLN A 125 -6.75 13.59 15.44
N SER A 126 -7.87 13.59 14.72
CA SER A 126 -8.64 14.79 14.43
C SER A 126 -9.20 15.43 15.71
N MET A 127 -9.52 14.63 16.70
CA MET A 127 -10.07 15.11 17.98
C MET A 127 -9.02 15.72 18.90
N ARG A 128 -7.74 15.60 18.58
CA ARG A 128 -6.63 16.12 19.38
C ARG A 128 -6.18 17.51 18.97
N VAL A 129 -6.91 18.13 18.08
CA VAL A 129 -6.56 19.48 17.61
C VAL A 129 -6.96 20.48 18.70
N ASN A 130 -5.97 21.09 19.28
CA ASN A 130 -6.16 22.09 20.33
C ASN A 130 -5.22 23.26 20.10
#